data_949d3ae4619806da58386ed97bb44060
#
_entry.id   949d3ae4619806da58386ed97bb44060
#
_cell.length_a   1.000
_cell.length_b   1.000
_cell.length_c   1.000
_cell.angle_alpha   90.00
_cell.angle_beta   90.00
_cell.angle_gamma   90.00
#
_symmetry.space_group_name_H-M   'P 1'
#
loop_
_entity.id
_entity.type
_entity.pdbx_description
1 polymer ?
#
loop_
_entity_poly.entity_id
_entity_poly.type
_entity_poly.pdbx_seq_one_letter_code
_entity_poly.pdbx_strand_id
1 'polypeptide(L)'
;EIAQCLVGSEMCIRDRSGKELCKQYYETYGAPMIREQFPAYEKRIAVGMIGPGSDCYGFDDVLSEDHDFGPAFCMWLTPEDYDAIGEKLQAAYEALPDTFCGVKRLVTPEGSNRFGVFSIPQFFQMILQHAVPSKPDDWYALEEADLFTTCKGALYRDDLGVFCTERGKLMAYYPDEVWYRKLAQAAACAAQAGQYNYSRMAKRKDWVAVQLAKAKFLRHAMELVYLLNRQYAPYDKWMRKGLESCR
;
A
#
# COMPACT_ATOMS: atom_id res chain seq x y z
N GLU A 1 -32.44 -25.58 10.27
CA GLU A 1 -31.99 -24.20 10.61
C GLU A 1 -30.46 -24.08 10.67
N ILE A 2 -29.72 -25.07 11.18
CA ILE A 2 -28.24 -25.05 11.24
C ILE A 2 -27.60 -25.17 9.86
N ALA A 3 -28.19 -25.91 8.91
CA ALA A 3 -27.68 -26.08 7.57
C ALA A 3 -27.77 -24.80 6.67
N GLN A 4 -28.76 -23.94 6.92
CA GLN A 4 -28.94 -22.68 6.21
C GLN A 4 -27.91 -21.60 6.63
N CYS A 5 -27.45 -21.61 7.88
CA CYS A 5 -26.37 -20.73 8.34
C CYS A 5 -25.00 -21.09 7.75
N LEU A 6 -24.72 -22.38 7.52
CA LEU A 6 -23.46 -22.84 6.95
C LEU A 6 -23.34 -22.50 5.46
N VAL A 7 -24.42 -22.65 4.68
CA VAL A 7 -24.43 -22.31 3.24
C VAL A 7 -24.29 -20.79 3.01
N GLY A 8 -24.85 -19.96 3.89
CA GLY A 8 -24.69 -18.51 3.84
C GLY A 8 -23.27 -18.05 4.18
N SER A 9 -22.55 -18.76 5.06
CA SER A 9 -21.18 -18.40 5.47
C SER A 9 -20.13 -18.73 4.40
N GLU A 10 -20.26 -19.84 3.69
CA GLU A 10 -19.32 -20.21 2.63
C GLU A 10 -19.45 -19.34 1.37
N MET A 11 -20.66 -18.92 1.00
CA MET A 11 -20.85 -17.94 -0.10
C MET A 11 -20.35 -16.55 0.28
N CYS A 12 -20.38 -16.15 1.55
CA CYS A 12 -19.86 -14.87 2.02
C CYS A 12 -18.31 -14.80 2.07
N ILE A 13 -17.60 -15.92 2.14
CA ILE A 13 -16.13 -15.96 2.30
C ILE A 13 -15.44 -15.73 0.95
N ARG A 14 -16.00 -16.22 -0.15
CA ARG A 14 -15.35 -16.17 -1.49
C ARG A 14 -15.46 -14.84 -2.22
N ASP A 15 -16.32 -13.91 -1.78
CA ASP A 15 -16.58 -12.64 -2.48
C ASP A 15 -16.08 -11.39 -1.71
N ARG A 16 -15.40 -11.55 -0.57
CA ARG A 16 -14.93 -10.41 0.22
C ARG A 16 -13.52 -10.02 -0.15
N SER A 17 -13.30 -8.73 -0.46
CA SER A 17 -11.95 -8.20 -0.59
C SER A 17 -11.21 -8.23 0.75
N GLY A 18 -9.88 -8.34 0.72
CA GLY A 18 -9.04 -8.27 1.91
C GLY A 18 -9.29 -7.01 2.73
N LYS A 19 -9.58 -5.88 2.08
CA LYS A 19 -9.96 -4.61 2.74
C LYS A 19 -11.20 -4.74 3.61
N GLU A 20 -12.24 -5.38 3.12
CA GLU A 20 -13.49 -5.54 3.85
C GLU A 20 -13.32 -6.51 5.02
N LEU A 21 -12.60 -7.63 4.81
CA LEU A 21 -12.26 -8.57 5.85
C LEU A 21 -11.50 -7.89 7.01
N CYS A 22 -10.47 -7.12 6.70
CA CYS A 22 -9.66 -6.41 7.68
C CYS A 22 -10.44 -5.33 8.44
N LYS A 23 -11.33 -4.60 7.74
CA LYS A 23 -12.20 -3.61 8.36
C LYS A 23 -13.15 -4.26 9.38
N GLN A 24 -13.82 -5.34 8.99
CA GLN A 24 -14.73 -6.07 9.89
C GLN A 24 -14.00 -6.69 11.08
N TYR A 25 -12.77 -7.18 10.85
CA TYR A 25 -11.93 -7.69 11.93
C TYR A 25 -11.58 -6.59 12.95
N TYR A 26 -11.19 -5.40 12.46
CA TYR A 26 -10.97 -4.26 13.33
C TYR A 26 -12.24 -3.87 14.11
N GLU A 27 -13.39 -3.77 13.46
CA GLU A 27 -14.65 -3.40 14.09
C GLU A 27 -15.08 -4.42 15.15
N THR A 28 -14.82 -5.71 14.90
CA THR A 28 -15.24 -6.81 15.79
C THR A 28 -14.31 -6.97 16.98
N TYR A 29 -13.00 -6.87 16.79
CA TYR A 29 -12.01 -7.16 17.83
C TYR A 29 -11.13 -5.97 18.20
N GLY A 30 -10.64 -5.23 17.20
CA GLY A 30 -9.70 -4.15 17.43
C GLY A 30 -10.31 -2.96 18.16
N ALA A 31 -11.47 -2.48 17.72
CA ALA A 31 -12.12 -1.33 18.34
C ALA A 31 -12.56 -1.59 19.78
N PRO A 32 -13.17 -2.75 20.13
CA PRO A 32 -13.43 -3.11 21.52
C PRO A 32 -12.16 -3.21 22.35
N MET A 33 -11.11 -3.88 21.87
CA MET A 33 -9.82 -4.01 22.57
C MET A 33 -9.23 -2.65 22.93
N ILE A 34 -9.20 -1.71 21.96
CA ILE A 34 -8.70 -0.34 22.19
C ILE A 34 -9.53 0.36 23.26
N ARG A 35 -10.87 0.30 23.16
CA ARG A 35 -11.78 0.96 24.10
C ARG A 35 -11.66 0.44 25.51
N GLU A 36 -11.53 -0.87 25.67
CA GLU A 36 -11.50 -1.53 26.98
C GLU A 36 -10.14 -1.42 27.65
N GLN A 37 -9.04 -1.62 26.90
CA GLN A 37 -7.71 -1.70 27.47
C GLN A 37 -6.95 -0.36 27.41
N PHE A 38 -7.30 0.52 26.47
CA PHE A 38 -6.62 1.80 26.25
C PHE A 38 -7.57 3.00 26.18
N PRO A 39 -8.55 3.15 27.11
CA PRO A 39 -9.60 4.18 27.02
C PRO A 39 -9.04 5.62 26.96
N ALA A 40 -7.93 5.90 27.66
CA ALA A 40 -7.26 7.20 27.63
C ALA A 40 -6.63 7.54 26.28
N TYR A 41 -6.32 6.54 25.47
CA TYR A 41 -5.66 6.66 24.16
C TYR A 41 -6.60 6.37 22.99
N GLU A 42 -7.85 6.00 23.27
CA GLU A 42 -8.79 5.59 22.21
C GLU A 42 -8.86 6.59 21.06
N LYS A 43 -8.95 7.89 21.36
CA LYS A 43 -8.99 8.95 20.35
C LYS A 43 -7.60 9.40 19.85
N ARG A 44 -6.54 8.80 20.34
CA ARG A 44 -5.15 9.13 19.99
C ARG A 44 -4.51 8.09 19.05
N ILE A 45 -5.17 6.94 18.88
CA ILE A 45 -4.73 5.85 18.01
C ILE A 45 -5.39 6.00 16.64
N ALA A 46 -4.61 6.24 15.60
CA ALA A 46 -5.08 6.11 14.23
C ALA A 46 -5.07 4.63 13.82
N VAL A 47 -6.07 4.19 13.06
CA VAL A 47 -6.22 2.77 12.68
C VAL A 47 -6.60 2.65 11.21
N GLY A 48 -6.04 1.67 10.53
CA GLY A 48 -6.38 1.41 9.14
C GLY A 48 -5.63 0.23 8.55
N MET A 49 -5.74 0.09 7.24
CA MET A 49 -5.05 -0.91 6.43
C MET A 49 -4.31 -0.20 5.31
N ILE A 50 -3.05 0.13 5.55
CA ILE A 50 -2.17 0.84 4.62
C ILE A 50 -0.81 0.15 4.67
N GLY A 51 -0.19 -0.04 3.51
CA GLY A 51 1.10 -0.71 3.40
C GLY A 51 1.22 -1.52 2.12
N PRO A 52 2.31 -2.29 1.95
CA PRO A 52 2.49 -3.17 0.81
C PRO A 52 1.47 -4.30 0.84
N GLY A 53 0.97 -4.69 -0.33
CA GLY A 53 0.08 -5.82 -0.51
C GLY A 53 -1.07 -5.55 -1.46
N SER A 54 -1.45 -6.57 -2.25
CA SER A 54 -2.54 -6.49 -3.21
C SER A 54 -3.87 -6.11 -2.57
N ASP A 55 -4.12 -6.59 -1.37
CA ASP A 55 -5.27 -6.27 -0.53
C ASP A 55 -5.33 -4.78 -0.14
N CYS A 56 -4.19 -4.18 0.27
CA CYS A 56 -4.11 -2.73 0.50
C CYS A 56 -4.39 -1.92 -0.77
N TYR A 57 -3.95 -2.42 -1.92
CA TYR A 57 -4.16 -1.73 -3.20
C TYR A 57 -5.57 -1.93 -3.77
N GLY A 58 -6.30 -2.95 -3.34
CA GLY A 58 -7.57 -3.40 -3.93
C GLY A 58 -7.35 -4.11 -5.26
N PHE A 59 -6.22 -4.80 -5.40
CA PHE A 59 -5.82 -5.61 -6.55
C PHE A 59 -5.82 -7.11 -6.22
N ASP A 60 -6.26 -7.44 -5.02
CA ASP A 60 -6.38 -8.82 -4.55
C ASP A 60 -7.34 -9.62 -5.44
N ASP A 61 -6.98 -10.87 -5.63
CA ASP A 61 -7.73 -11.90 -6.33
C ASP A 61 -7.45 -13.26 -5.65
N VAL A 62 -8.02 -14.32 -6.17
CA VAL A 62 -7.86 -15.69 -5.63
C VAL A 62 -6.39 -16.13 -5.52
N LEU A 63 -5.51 -15.61 -6.39
CA LEU A 63 -4.08 -15.91 -6.36
C LEU A 63 -3.33 -15.16 -5.28
N SER A 64 -3.95 -14.11 -4.71
CA SER A 64 -3.34 -13.25 -3.69
C SER A 64 -3.50 -13.80 -2.27
N GLU A 65 -4.21 -14.92 -2.11
CA GLU A 65 -4.48 -15.56 -0.81
C GLU A 65 -3.39 -16.56 -0.38
N ASP A 66 -2.31 -16.67 -1.15
CA ASP A 66 -1.26 -17.66 -0.96
C ASP A 66 -0.27 -17.32 0.17
N HIS A 67 -0.05 -16.03 0.45
CA HIS A 67 0.85 -15.55 1.52
C HIS A 67 0.50 -14.13 1.96
N ASP A 68 0.85 -13.79 3.20
CA ASP A 68 0.64 -12.48 3.83
C ASP A 68 -0.80 -11.94 3.70
N PHE A 69 -1.79 -12.85 3.69
CA PHE A 69 -3.20 -12.57 3.61
C PHE A 69 -3.91 -12.92 4.92
N GLY A 70 -4.99 -12.23 5.22
CA GLY A 70 -5.85 -12.54 6.35
C GLY A 70 -6.22 -11.34 7.21
N PRO A 71 -6.94 -11.57 8.33
CA PRO A 71 -7.47 -10.52 9.18
C PRO A 71 -6.36 -9.77 9.90
N ALA A 72 -6.16 -8.50 9.55
CA ALA A 72 -5.11 -7.65 10.13
C ALA A 72 -5.44 -6.16 10.00
N PHE A 73 -4.78 -5.33 10.78
CA PHE A 73 -4.82 -3.86 10.66
C PHE A 73 -3.57 -3.23 11.28
N CYS A 74 -3.31 -1.98 10.91
CA CYS A 74 -2.28 -1.15 11.50
C CYS A 74 -2.87 -0.17 12.51
N MET A 75 -2.10 0.13 13.54
CA MET A 75 -2.35 1.18 14.51
C MET A 75 -1.18 2.14 14.52
N TRP A 76 -1.46 3.43 14.42
CA TRP A 76 -0.43 4.46 14.36
C TRP A 76 -0.58 5.43 15.52
N LEU A 77 0.54 5.74 16.15
CA LEU A 77 0.67 6.60 17.32
C LEU A 77 1.63 7.75 17.04
N THR A 78 1.46 8.87 17.75
CA THR A 78 2.55 9.86 17.83
C THR A 78 3.76 9.23 18.51
N PRO A 79 4.98 9.76 18.32
CA PRO A 79 6.16 9.21 19.00
C PRO A 79 6.00 9.12 20.52
N GLU A 80 5.42 10.15 21.15
CA GLU A 80 5.20 10.20 22.59
C GLU A 80 4.23 9.11 23.06
N ASP A 81 3.16 8.89 22.33
CA ASP A 81 2.17 7.83 22.67
C ASP A 81 2.75 6.44 22.37
N TYR A 82 3.57 6.32 21.33
CA TYR A 82 4.24 5.06 21.01
C TYR A 82 5.22 4.66 22.12
N ASP A 83 6.00 5.60 22.64
CA ASP A 83 6.90 5.36 23.77
C ASP A 83 6.13 4.98 25.06
N ALA A 84 4.93 5.56 25.24
CA ALA A 84 4.11 5.32 26.44
C ALA A 84 3.37 3.96 26.43
N ILE A 85 2.80 3.56 25.29
CA ILE A 85 1.90 2.40 25.22
C ILE A 85 2.20 1.44 24.06
N GLY A 86 3.12 1.73 23.15
CA GLY A 86 3.32 0.97 21.91
C GLY A 86 3.52 -0.52 22.13
N GLU A 87 4.41 -0.92 23.04
CA GLU A 87 4.66 -2.33 23.36
C GLU A 87 3.43 -3.03 23.94
N LYS A 88 2.69 -2.35 24.84
CA LYS A 88 1.48 -2.92 25.45
C LYS A 88 0.36 -3.06 24.42
N LEU A 89 0.22 -2.10 23.54
CA LEU A 89 -0.78 -2.12 22.47
C LEU A 89 -0.45 -3.20 21.44
N GLN A 90 0.85 -3.41 21.11
CA GLN A 90 1.30 -4.50 20.26
C GLN A 90 1.00 -5.87 20.88
N ALA A 91 1.28 -6.06 22.15
CA ALA A 91 0.95 -7.31 22.85
C ALA A 91 -0.57 -7.59 22.87
N ALA A 92 -1.39 -6.55 23.07
CA ALA A 92 -2.84 -6.68 23.01
C ALA A 92 -3.32 -7.03 21.58
N TYR A 93 -2.72 -6.45 20.54
CA TYR A 93 -2.99 -6.79 19.15
C TYR A 93 -2.62 -8.25 18.82
N GLU A 94 -1.50 -8.73 19.28
CA GLU A 94 -1.05 -10.12 19.08
C GLU A 94 -1.92 -11.15 19.79
N ALA A 95 -2.57 -10.75 20.88
CA ALA A 95 -3.53 -11.58 21.62
C ALA A 95 -4.90 -11.72 20.91
N LEU A 96 -5.17 -10.93 19.87
CA LEU A 96 -6.40 -11.03 19.09
C LEU A 96 -6.45 -12.35 18.31
N PRO A 97 -7.65 -12.90 18.02
CA PRO A 97 -7.81 -14.12 17.26
C PRO A 97 -7.08 -14.05 15.91
N ASP A 98 -6.29 -15.06 15.57
CA ASP A 98 -5.58 -15.16 14.29
C ASP A 98 -6.48 -15.60 13.12
N THR A 99 -7.71 -16.01 13.44
CA THR A 99 -8.70 -16.51 12.48
C THR A 99 -10.00 -15.71 12.59
N PHE A 100 -10.50 -15.23 11.46
CA PHE A 100 -11.74 -14.47 11.38
C PHE A 100 -12.51 -14.83 10.11
N CYS A 101 -13.83 -15.09 10.24
CA CYS A 101 -14.69 -15.53 9.14
C CYS A 101 -14.12 -16.73 8.35
N GLY A 102 -13.46 -17.66 9.05
CA GLY A 102 -12.86 -18.84 8.42
C GLY A 102 -11.50 -18.60 7.73
N VAL A 103 -11.02 -17.35 7.68
CA VAL A 103 -9.71 -16.99 7.13
C VAL A 103 -8.70 -16.87 8.25
N LYS A 104 -7.60 -17.63 8.16
CA LYS A 104 -6.48 -17.55 9.09
C LYS A 104 -5.46 -16.54 8.58
N ARG A 105 -4.92 -15.71 9.48
CA ARG A 105 -3.81 -14.81 9.17
C ARG A 105 -2.58 -15.62 8.79
N LEU A 106 -2.12 -15.43 7.56
CA LEU A 106 -0.88 -16.03 7.05
C LEU A 106 0.21 -14.95 7.08
N VAL A 107 1.24 -15.17 7.88
CA VAL A 107 2.36 -14.23 8.02
C VAL A 107 3.63 -14.96 7.67
N THR A 108 4.32 -14.51 6.63
CA THR A 108 5.69 -14.94 6.33
C THR A 108 6.69 -14.17 7.20
N PRO A 109 7.94 -14.66 7.38
CA PRO A 109 8.96 -13.89 8.08
C PRO A 109 9.20 -12.51 7.49
N GLU A 110 9.13 -12.38 6.17
CA GLU A 110 9.28 -11.12 5.42
C GLU A 110 8.08 -10.19 5.62
N GLY A 111 6.87 -10.72 5.80
CA GLY A 111 5.62 -9.98 6.04
C GLY A 111 5.33 -9.68 7.51
N SER A 112 6.19 -10.12 8.44
CA SER A 112 5.94 -10.04 9.89
C SER A 112 5.72 -8.61 10.41
N ASN A 113 6.31 -7.60 9.76
CA ASN A 113 6.21 -6.19 10.13
C ASN A 113 5.19 -5.41 9.30
N ARG A 114 4.32 -6.09 8.56
CA ARG A 114 3.35 -5.44 7.68
C ARG A 114 2.18 -4.80 8.44
N PHE A 115 1.77 -5.40 9.55
CA PHE A 115 0.65 -4.99 10.38
C PHE A 115 1.07 -4.91 11.86
N GLY A 116 0.30 -4.20 12.67
CA GLY A 116 0.56 -4.02 14.10
C GLY A 116 0.62 -2.56 14.49
N VAL A 117 1.46 -2.24 15.48
CA VAL A 117 1.57 -0.92 16.08
C VAL A 117 2.84 -0.22 15.62
N PHE A 118 2.70 1.00 15.14
CA PHE A 118 3.81 1.80 14.62
C PHE A 118 3.79 3.23 15.18
N SER A 119 4.95 3.82 15.37
CA SER A 119 5.07 5.26 15.42
C SER A 119 4.85 5.85 14.01
N ILE A 120 4.10 6.95 13.88
CA ILE A 120 3.78 7.56 12.59
C ILE A 120 5.04 7.83 11.73
N PRO A 121 6.10 8.48 12.25
CA PRO A 121 7.30 8.70 11.45
C PRO A 121 8.00 7.41 11.03
N GLN A 122 8.10 6.42 11.92
CA GLN A 122 8.72 5.13 11.62
C GLN A 122 7.97 4.36 10.53
N PHE A 123 6.63 4.42 10.55
CA PHE A 123 5.81 3.77 9.51
C PHE A 123 6.11 4.33 8.12
N PHE A 124 6.12 5.64 7.97
CA PHE A 124 6.44 6.26 6.69
C PHE A 124 7.90 5.99 6.29
N GLN A 125 8.85 6.08 7.23
CA GLN A 125 10.25 5.78 6.96
C GLN A 125 10.48 4.32 6.56
N MET A 126 9.76 3.39 7.13
CA MET A 126 9.83 1.97 6.77
C MET A 126 9.42 1.73 5.30
N ILE A 127 8.37 2.40 4.82
CA ILE A 127 7.90 2.22 3.44
C ILE A 127 8.74 3.06 2.47
N LEU A 128 8.94 4.34 2.76
CA LEU A 128 9.61 5.28 1.86
C LEU A 128 11.14 5.15 1.87
N GLN A 129 11.72 4.39 2.82
CA GLN A 129 13.16 4.34 3.13
C GLN A 129 13.76 5.72 3.48
N HIS A 130 12.94 6.75 3.54
CA HIS A 130 13.25 8.14 3.81
C HIS A 130 12.16 8.78 4.68
N ALA A 131 12.43 9.95 5.22
CA ALA A 131 11.39 10.76 5.86
C ALA A 131 10.36 11.26 4.84
N VAL A 132 9.17 11.62 5.31
CA VAL A 132 8.17 12.30 4.46
C VAL A 132 8.77 13.60 3.92
N PRO A 133 8.70 13.86 2.59
CA PRO A 133 9.37 14.98 1.97
C PRO A 133 8.86 16.33 2.50
N SER A 134 9.79 17.24 2.79
CA SER A 134 9.51 18.59 3.29
C SER A 134 9.84 19.69 2.28
N LYS A 135 10.68 19.39 1.29
CA LYS A 135 11.10 20.29 0.20
C LYS A 135 11.17 19.54 -1.12
N PRO A 136 11.17 20.22 -2.27
CA PRO A 136 11.16 19.58 -3.59
C PRO A 136 12.28 18.56 -3.81
N ASP A 137 13.49 18.84 -3.33
CA ASP A 137 14.64 17.94 -3.53
C ASP A 137 14.46 16.58 -2.85
N ASP A 138 13.72 16.50 -1.75
CA ASP A 138 13.49 15.25 -1.02
C ASP A 138 12.73 14.23 -1.87
N TRP A 139 11.88 14.70 -2.80
CA TRP A 139 11.08 13.84 -3.67
C TRP A 139 11.89 13.00 -4.66
N TYR A 140 13.13 13.43 -5.00
CA TYR A 140 13.97 12.69 -5.94
C TYR A 140 14.59 11.42 -5.34
N ALA A 141 14.64 11.32 -4.02
CA ALA A 141 15.11 10.15 -3.31
C ALA A 141 14.04 9.05 -3.16
N LEU A 142 12.76 9.38 -3.43
CA LEU A 142 11.64 8.48 -3.19
C LEU A 142 11.31 7.66 -4.44
N GLU A 143 11.11 6.36 -4.22
CA GLU A 143 10.59 5.46 -5.25
C GLU A 143 9.08 5.66 -5.44
N GLU A 144 8.64 5.67 -6.69
CA GLU A 144 7.23 5.94 -7.01
C GLU A 144 6.29 4.83 -6.50
N ALA A 145 6.75 3.58 -6.51
CA ALA A 145 6.00 2.45 -5.95
C ALA A 145 5.76 2.58 -4.44
N ASP A 146 6.71 3.16 -3.71
CA ASP A 146 6.58 3.39 -2.27
C ASP A 146 5.60 4.54 -1.98
N LEU A 147 5.64 5.60 -2.79
CA LEU A 147 4.64 6.66 -2.75
C LEU A 147 3.24 6.13 -3.06
N PHE A 148 3.11 5.27 -4.07
CA PHE A 148 1.84 4.58 -4.36
C PHE A 148 1.36 3.78 -3.15
N THR A 149 2.24 3.01 -2.52
CA THR A 149 1.94 2.16 -1.35
C THR A 149 1.40 2.99 -0.20
N THR A 150 2.02 4.12 0.13
CA THR A 150 1.57 4.99 1.23
C THR A 150 0.25 5.70 0.94
N CYS A 151 -0.06 5.95 -0.35
CA CYS A 151 -1.30 6.62 -0.76
C CYS A 151 -2.49 5.66 -0.94
N LYS A 152 -2.26 4.34 -0.99
CA LYS A 152 -3.32 3.33 -1.11
C LYS A 152 -3.70 2.75 0.26
N GLY A 153 -4.76 1.95 0.27
CA GLY A 153 -5.32 1.39 1.50
C GLY A 153 -6.46 2.20 2.08
N ALA A 154 -6.94 1.79 3.23
CA ALA A 154 -8.08 2.39 3.91
C ALA A 154 -7.69 2.84 5.32
N LEU A 155 -8.07 4.05 5.68
CA LEU A 155 -8.01 4.55 7.04
C LEU A 155 -9.39 4.36 7.67
N TYR A 156 -9.44 3.76 8.86
CA TYR A 156 -10.69 3.50 9.58
C TYR A 156 -10.96 4.60 10.61
N ARG A 157 -9.89 5.12 11.23
CA ARG A 157 -9.96 6.12 12.29
C ARG A 157 -8.70 6.95 12.36
N ASP A 158 -8.82 8.26 12.60
CA ASP A 158 -7.73 9.18 12.93
C ASP A 158 -8.31 10.45 13.58
N ASP A 159 -8.71 10.35 14.84
CA ASP A 159 -9.38 11.45 15.54
C ASP A 159 -8.45 12.64 15.81
N LEU A 160 -7.13 12.41 15.95
CA LEU A 160 -6.13 13.48 16.07
C LEU A 160 -5.79 14.13 14.73
N GLY A 161 -5.99 13.44 13.60
CA GLY A 161 -5.64 13.92 12.26
C GLY A 161 -4.14 13.97 11.98
N VAL A 162 -3.29 13.46 12.87
CA VAL A 162 -1.82 13.51 12.70
C VAL A 162 -1.37 12.61 11.57
N PHE A 163 -1.87 11.39 11.51
CA PHE A 163 -1.57 10.47 10.43
C PHE A 163 -2.06 11.00 9.07
N CYS A 164 -3.31 11.50 9.02
CA CYS A 164 -3.88 12.14 7.83
C CYS A 164 -3.05 13.33 7.37
N THR A 165 -2.54 14.14 8.28
CA THR A 165 -1.71 15.30 7.96
C THR A 165 -0.41 14.88 7.27
N GLU A 166 0.31 13.89 7.80
CA GLU A 166 1.55 13.40 7.19
C GLU A 166 1.28 12.71 5.84
N ARG A 167 0.27 11.83 5.78
CA ARG A 167 -0.15 11.17 4.55
C ARG A 167 -0.63 12.18 3.50
N GLY A 168 -1.32 13.23 3.93
CA GLY A 168 -1.84 14.29 3.07
C GLY A 168 -0.76 14.99 2.25
N LYS A 169 0.46 15.14 2.80
CA LYS A 169 1.61 15.69 2.07
C LYS A 169 1.94 14.84 0.84
N LEU A 170 1.89 13.52 0.97
CA LEU A 170 2.14 12.59 -0.14
C LEU A 170 0.96 12.54 -1.12
N MET A 171 -0.26 12.55 -0.61
CA MET A 171 -1.49 12.54 -1.43
C MET A 171 -1.68 13.83 -2.23
N ALA A 172 -1.07 14.93 -1.83
CA ALA A 172 -1.03 16.17 -2.60
C ALA A 172 -0.25 16.06 -3.91
N TYR A 173 0.47 14.95 -4.10
CA TYR A 173 1.29 14.63 -5.25
C TYR A 173 2.59 15.44 -5.32
N TYR A 174 3.37 15.26 -6.38
CA TYR A 174 4.62 15.98 -6.59
C TYR A 174 4.42 17.48 -6.71
N PRO A 175 5.32 18.31 -6.18
CA PRO A 175 5.46 19.71 -6.61
C PRO A 175 5.63 19.80 -8.13
N ASP A 176 5.12 20.85 -8.76
CA ASP A 176 5.10 20.99 -10.22
C ASP A 176 6.51 20.88 -10.85
N GLU A 177 7.52 21.44 -10.20
CA GLU A 177 8.90 21.33 -10.70
C GLU A 177 9.44 19.90 -10.71
N VAL A 178 9.08 19.09 -9.71
CA VAL A 178 9.43 17.66 -9.62
C VAL A 178 8.65 16.89 -10.68
N TRP A 179 7.35 17.16 -10.79
CA TRP A 179 6.48 16.54 -11.77
C TRP A 179 6.92 16.78 -13.21
N TYR A 180 7.22 18.03 -13.60
CA TYR A 180 7.71 18.33 -14.94
C TYR A 180 9.02 17.60 -15.26
N ARG A 181 9.93 17.49 -14.30
CA ARG A 181 11.19 16.76 -14.47
C ARG A 181 10.98 15.26 -14.66
N LYS A 182 10.14 14.65 -13.85
CA LYS A 182 9.79 13.22 -14.00
C LYS A 182 9.09 12.96 -15.33
N LEU A 183 8.17 13.82 -15.74
CA LEU A 183 7.50 13.71 -17.03
C LEU A 183 8.49 13.79 -18.20
N ALA A 184 9.40 14.75 -18.18
CA ALA A 184 10.43 14.89 -19.20
C ALA A 184 11.36 13.66 -19.24
N GLN A 185 11.76 13.13 -18.09
CA GLN A 185 12.58 11.94 -17.97
C GLN A 185 11.88 10.70 -18.52
N ALA A 186 10.62 10.46 -18.15
CA ALA A 186 9.86 9.31 -18.64
C ALA A 186 9.66 9.39 -20.16
N ALA A 187 9.37 10.59 -20.72
CA ALA A 187 9.24 10.80 -22.14
C ALA A 187 10.57 10.54 -22.90
N ALA A 188 11.67 11.03 -22.37
CA ALA A 188 13.02 10.80 -22.96
C ALA A 188 13.38 9.30 -22.93
N CYS A 189 13.12 8.61 -21.82
CA CYS A 189 13.37 7.18 -21.70
C CYS A 189 12.48 6.33 -22.63
N ALA A 190 11.22 6.69 -22.78
CA ALA A 190 10.31 6.05 -23.72
C ALA A 190 10.78 6.23 -25.17
N ALA A 191 11.16 7.46 -25.56
CA ALA A 191 11.71 7.75 -26.89
C ALA A 191 13.01 6.99 -27.16
N GLN A 192 13.94 6.99 -26.19
CA GLN A 192 15.20 6.27 -26.30
C GLN A 192 14.97 4.77 -26.51
N ALA A 193 14.07 4.17 -25.74
CA ALA A 193 13.79 2.74 -25.83
C ALA A 193 13.02 2.37 -27.12
N GLY A 194 11.92 3.08 -27.40
CA GLY A 194 11.02 2.76 -28.50
C GLY A 194 11.53 3.24 -29.88
N GLN A 195 11.81 4.53 -30.01
CA GLN A 195 12.20 5.10 -31.30
C GLN A 195 13.64 4.76 -31.68
N TYR A 196 14.57 4.86 -30.74
CA TYR A 196 15.99 4.73 -31.05
C TYR A 196 16.48 3.27 -30.93
N ASN A 197 16.39 2.67 -29.75
CA ASN A 197 17.00 1.36 -29.50
C ASN A 197 16.28 0.22 -30.21
N TYR A 198 14.93 0.17 -30.15
CA TYR A 198 14.14 -0.92 -30.71
C TYR A 198 14.49 -1.18 -32.18
N SER A 199 14.40 -0.16 -33.04
CA SER A 199 14.65 -0.29 -34.47
C SER A 199 16.11 -0.64 -34.80
N ARG A 200 17.08 -0.14 -34.03
CA ARG A 200 18.49 -0.45 -34.19
C ARG A 200 18.83 -1.88 -33.82
N MET A 201 18.26 -2.41 -32.76
CA MET A 201 18.47 -3.80 -32.35
C MET A 201 17.78 -4.78 -33.31
N ALA A 202 16.58 -4.44 -33.78
CA ALA A 202 15.90 -5.24 -34.80
C ALA A 202 16.72 -5.35 -36.10
N LYS A 203 17.31 -4.25 -36.59
CA LYS A 203 18.21 -4.27 -37.76
C LYS A 203 19.47 -5.12 -37.56
N ARG A 204 19.95 -5.21 -36.30
CA ARG A 204 21.08 -6.10 -35.94
C ARG A 204 20.67 -7.55 -35.72
N LYS A 205 19.38 -7.85 -35.76
CA LYS A 205 18.81 -9.17 -35.44
C LYS A 205 19.11 -9.64 -34.01
N ASP A 206 19.37 -8.70 -33.08
CA ASP A 206 19.54 -8.97 -31.67
C ASP A 206 18.16 -8.98 -30.98
N TRP A 207 17.53 -10.13 -31.02
CA TRP A 207 16.15 -10.30 -30.54
C TRP A 207 16.04 -10.17 -29.01
N VAL A 208 17.08 -10.46 -28.25
CA VAL A 208 17.10 -10.25 -26.79
C VAL A 208 17.07 -8.75 -26.49
N ALA A 209 17.95 -7.96 -27.12
CA ALA A 209 17.96 -6.52 -26.96
C ALA A 209 16.67 -5.85 -27.46
N VAL A 210 16.01 -6.39 -28.49
CA VAL A 210 14.68 -5.95 -28.95
C VAL A 210 13.64 -6.13 -27.85
N GLN A 211 13.58 -7.29 -27.17
CA GLN A 211 12.62 -7.51 -26.08
C GLN A 211 12.90 -6.58 -24.89
N LEU A 212 14.16 -6.37 -24.51
CA LEU A 212 14.53 -5.45 -23.45
C LEU A 212 14.13 -3.99 -23.79
N ALA A 213 14.35 -3.56 -25.04
CA ALA A 213 13.94 -2.24 -25.50
C ALA A 213 12.41 -2.08 -25.47
N LYS A 214 11.67 -3.10 -25.91
CA LYS A 214 10.20 -3.13 -25.87
C LYS A 214 9.67 -3.06 -24.43
N ALA A 215 10.22 -3.85 -23.52
CA ALA A 215 9.83 -3.84 -22.13
C ALA A 215 10.05 -2.47 -21.46
N LYS A 216 11.23 -1.86 -21.70
CA LYS A 216 11.54 -0.50 -21.22
C LYS A 216 10.58 0.54 -21.79
N PHE A 217 10.29 0.47 -23.10
CA PHE A 217 9.32 1.37 -23.71
C PHE A 217 7.94 1.26 -23.07
N LEU A 218 7.43 0.04 -22.89
CA LEU A 218 6.12 -0.19 -22.28
C LEU A 218 6.07 0.34 -20.85
N ARG A 219 7.12 0.10 -20.05
CA ARG A 219 7.21 0.62 -18.69
C ARG A 219 7.11 2.15 -18.67
N HIS A 220 7.97 2.84 -19.44
CA HIS A 220 7.98 4.31 -19.45
C HIS A 220 6.71 4.92 -20.08
N ALA A 221 6.09 4.22 -21.03
CA ALA A 221 4.80 4.63 -21.57
C ALA A 221 3.69 4.56 -20.51
N MET A 222 3.67 3.50 -19.67
CA MET A 222 2.75 3.41 -18.54
C MET A 222 3.06 4.48 -17.48
N GLU A 223 4.33 4.72 -17.13
CA GLU A 223 4.74 5.80 -16.23
C GLU A 223 4.24 7.17 -16.72
N LEU A 224 4.31 7.45 -18.01
CA LEU A 224 3.78 8.69 -18.60
C LEU A 224 2.28 8.81 -18.37
N VAL A 225 1.51 7.73 -18.52
CA VAL A 225 0.07 7.76 -18.25
C VAL A 225 -0.21 8.08 -16.79
N TYR A 226 0.51 7.47 -15.85
CA TYR A 226 0.38 7.80 -14.42
C TYR A 226 0.73 9.26 -14.14
N LEU A 227 1.86 9.73 -14.63
CA LEU A 227 2.31 11.12 -14.45
C LEU A 227 1.31 12.14 -15.02
N LEU A 228 0.74 11.88 -16.20
CA LEU A 228 -0.27 12.75 -16.82
C LEU A 228 -1.59 12.77 -16.04
N ASN A 229 -1.92 11.67 -15.36
CA ASN A 229 -3.08 11.57 -14.48
C ASN A 229 -2.81 12.05 -13.04
N ARG A 230 -1.60 12.53 -12.73
CA ARG A 230 -1.18 12.89 -11.38
C ARG A 230 -1.41 11.76 -10.38
N GLN A 231 -1.06 10.55 -10.76
CA GLN A 231 -1.11 9.35 -9.93
C GLN A 231 0.28 8.75 -9.84
N TYR A 232 0.62 8.17 -8.69
CA TYR A 232 1.85 7.38 -8.54
C TYR A 232 1.68 6.02 -9.19
N ALA A 233 2.72 5.56 -9.88
CA ALA A 233 2.74 4.23 -10.46
C ALA A 233 3.06 3.19 -9.37
N PRO A 234 2.35 2.05 -9.32
CA PRO A 234 2.75 0.91 -8.51
C PRO A 234 4.01 0.25 -9.10
N TYR A 235 4.59 -0.73 -8.36
CA TYR A 235 5.67 -1.53 -8.91
C TYR A 235 5.21 -2.40 -10.09
N ASP A 236 6.17 -2.91 -10.86
CA ASP A 236 5.98 -3.51 -12.20
C ASP A 236 4.83 -4.53 -12.30
N LYS A 237 4.67 -5.41 -11.31
CA LYS A 237 3.60 -6.43 -11.27
C LYS A 237 2.20 -5.82 -11.42
N TRP A 238 1.98 -4.63 -10.86
CA TRP A 238 0.68 -3.98 -10.78
C TRP A 238 0.51 -2.77 -11.73
N MET A 239 1.57 -2.36 -12.44
CA MET A 239 1.50 -1.17 -13.31
C MET A 239 0.36 -1.25 -14.31
N ARG A 240 0.20 -2.38 -15.00
CA ARG A 240 -0.89 -2.54 -15.98
C ARG A 240 -2.26 -2.55 -15.31
N LYS A 241 -2.41 -3.21 -14.17
CA LYS A 241 -3.67 -3.27 -13.41
C LYS A 241 -4.10 -1.89 -12.91
N GLY A 242 -3.16 -1.13 -12.37
CA GLY A 242 -3.43 0.21 -11.84
C GLY A 242 -3.82 1.23 -12.91
N LEU A 243 -3.45 1.03 -14.19
CA LEU A 243 -3.90 1.91 -15.30
C LEU A 243 -5.42 1.91 -15.47
N GLU A 244 -6.14 0.90 -15.02
CA GLU A 244 -7.60 0.85 -15.07
C GLU A 244 -8.25 1.99 -14.27
N SER A 245 -7.51 2.59 -13.33
CA SER A 245 -7.94 3.76 -12.56
C SER A 245 -7.55 5.11 -13.19
N CYS A 246 -6.68 5.12 -14.21
CA CYS A 246 -6.30 6.30 -14.96
C CYS A 246 -7.37 6.63 -16.03
N ARG A 247 -7.54 7.94 -16.29
CA ARG A 247 -8.52 8.46 -17.27
C ARG A 247 -7.83 8.98 -18.53
#